data_6da3fe2f655d8e6d0cf1b517b0c7340e
#
_entry.id   6da3fe2f655d8e6d0cf1b517b0c7340e
#
_cell.length_a   1.000
_cell.length_b   1.000
_cell.length_c   1.000
_cell.angle_alpha   90.00
_cell.angle_beta   90.00
_cell.angle_gamma   90.00
#
_symmetry.space_group_name_H-M   'P 1'
#
loop_
_entity.id
_entity.type
_entity.pdbx_description
1 polymer ?
#
loop_
_entity_poly.entity_id
_entity_poly.type
_entity_poly.pdbx_seq_one_letter_code
_entity_poly.pdbx_strand_id
1 'polypeptide(L)'
;MARHAVMTRQVCPLLPIEPRAGANLLVSAEFVWREEGILELSYGFRSRTEAVLNDVLLPSPATNPQRCDELWKNTCLEAFLALPGKNSYWELNISPTGDWNLYSFKSYRSAFQAELGVQPPFVT
;
A
#
# COMPACT_ATOMS: atom_id res chain seq x y z
N MET A 1 -12.51 -5.25 -21.38
CA MET A 1 -11.19 -5.92 -21.45
C MET A 1 -11.21 -7.15 -20.56
N ALA A 2 -10.68 -8.24 -21.08
CA ALA A 2 -10.48 -9.43 -20.27
C ALA A 2 -9.44 -9.12 -19.18
N ARG A 3 -9.72 -9.53 -17.94
CA ARG A 3 -8.73 -9.45 -16.86
C ARG A 3 -7.70 -10.55 -17.03
N HIS A 4 -6.44 -10.25 -16.75
CA HIS A 4 -5.40 -11.25 -16.67
C HIS A 4 -5.71 -12.28 -15.58
N ALA A 5 -5.37 -13.52 -15.82
CA ALA A 5 -5.63 -14.60 -14.88
C ALA A 5 -4.91 -14.36 -13.54
N VAL A 6 -5.55 -14.80 -12.44
CA VAL A 6 -4.97 -14.75 -11.11
C VAL A 6 -3.97 -15.91 -10.96
N MET A 7 -2.75 -15.58 -10.59
CA MET A 7 -1.70 -16.55 -10.26
C MET A 7 -1.65 -16.85 -8.76
N THR A 8 -1.78 -15.81 -7.94
CA THR A 8 -1.74 -15.93 -6.48
C THR A 8 -2.60 -14.84 -5.87
N ARG A 9 -3.30 -15.20 -4.81
CA ARG A 9 -4.12 -14.29 -4.00
C ARG A 9 -3.90 -14.57 -2.53
N GLN A 10 -3.72 -13.53 -1.74
CA GLN A 10 -3.61 -13.66 -0.29
C GLN A 10 -4.27 -12.48 0.41
N VAL A 11 -4.96 -12.78 1.51
CA VAL A 11 -5.56 -11.79 2.41
C VAL A 11 -4.82 -11.84 3.73
N CYS A 12 -4.42 -10.69 4.23
CA CYS A 12 -3.68 -10.55 5.49
C CYS A 12 -4.36 -9.54 6.41
N PRO A 13 -4.66 -9.91 7.67
CA PRO A 13 -5.02 -8.90 8.65
C PRO A 13 -3.79 -8.06 8.97
N LEU A 14 -3.98 -6.75 9.09
CA LEU A 14 -2.93 -5.84 9.56
C LEU A 14 -3.16 -5.57 11.05
N LEU A 15 -2.18 -5.90 11.85
CA LEU A 15 -2.27 -5.76 13.30
C LEU A 15 -1.71 -4.40 13.74
N PRO A 16 -2.36 -3.71 14.69
CA PRO A 16 -1.82 -2.47 15.23
C PRO A 16 -0.51 -2.74 15.98
N ILE A 17 0.45 -1.83 15.86
CA ILE A 17 1.71 -1.89 16.59
C ILE A 17 1.43 -1.80 18.10
N GLU A 18 0.49 -0.91 18.47
CA GLU A 18 0.01 -0.79 19.85
C GLU A 18 -1.41 -1.39 19.95
N PRO A 19 -1.61 -2.49 20.71
CA PRO A 19 -2.89 -3.20 20.74
C PRO A 19 -4.09 -2.33 21.14
N ARG A 20 -3.88 -1.32 21.99
CA ARG A 20 -4.96 -0.43 22.46
C ARG A 20 -5.39 0.60 21.39
N ALA A 21 -4.49 1.02 20.51
CA ALA A 21 -4.77 2.07 19.52
C ALA A 21 -5.75 1.61 18.45
N GLY A 22 -5.82 0.31 18.17
CA GLY A 22 -6.62 -0.26 17.09
C GLY A 22 -7.84 -1.06 17.53
N ALA A 23 -8.29 -0.96 18.80
CA ALA A 23 -9.27 -1.87 19.37
C ALA A 23 -10.62 -1.90 18.62
N ASN A 24 -11.03 -0.81 17.98
CA ASN A 24 -12.28 -0.69 17.26
C ASN A 24 -12.12 -0.62 15.73
N LEU A 25 -10.90 -0.65 15.23
CA LEU A 25 -10.59 -0.60 13.81
C LEU A 25 -9.91 -1.89 13.37
N LEU A 26 -10.50 -2.55 12.37
CA LEU A 26 -9.92 -3.70 11.72
C LEU A 26 -9.43 -3.29 10.35
N VAL A 27 -8.17 -3.56 10.07
CA VAL A 27 -7.56 -3.27 8.77
C VAL A 27 -7.11 -4.57 8.15
N SER A 28 -7.40 -4.76 6.88
CA SER A 28 -6.94 -5.91 6.10
C SER A 28 -6.30 -5.44 4.81
N ALA A 29 -5.34 -6.22 4.35
CA ALA A 29 -4.73 -6.05 3.04
C ALA A 29 -4.94 -7.32 2.23
N GLU A 30 -5.18 -7.16 0.95
CA GLU A 30 -5.23 -8.24 -0.01
C GLU A 30 -4.27 -7.94 -1.14
N PHE A 31 -3.48 -8.93 -1.55
CA PHE A 31 -2.75 -8.81 -2.80
C PHE A 31 -3.14 -9.92 -3.77
N VAL A 32 -3.15 -9.56 -5.03
CA VAL A 32 -3.43 -10.45 -6.14
C VAL A 32 -2.34 -10.28 -7.18
N TRP A 33 -1.58 -11.33 -7.43
CA TRP A 33 -0.67 -11.41 -8.57
C TRP A 33 -1.43 -11.97 -9.76
N ARG A 34 -1.37 -11.24 -10.86
CA ARG A 34 -1.94 -11.68 -12.12
C ARG A 34 -0.85 -11.96 -13.13
N GLU A 35 -1.21 -12.64 -14.19
CA GLU A 35 -0.33 -12.82 -15.35
C GLU A 35 0.24 -11.48 -15.82
N GLU A 36 1.37 -11.54 -16.50
CA GLU A 36 2.10 -10.37 -17.02
C GLU A 36 2.65 -9.43 -15.94
N GLY A 37 2.76 -9.95 -14.70
CA GLY A 37 3.38 -9.19 -13.61
C GLY A 37 2.52 -8.07 -13.04
N ILE A 38 1.21 -8.17 -13.18
CA ILE A 38 0.28 -7.19 -12.59
C ILE A 38 0.05 -7.52 -11.13
N LEU A 39 0.30 -6.55 -10.25
CA LEU A 39 0.02 -6.64 -8.82
C LEU A 39 -1.15 -5.70 -8.48
N GLU A 40 -2.20 -6.28 -7.89
CA GLU A 40 -3.31 -5.53 -7.30
C GLU A 40 -3.19 -5.56 -5.78
N LEU A 41 -3.28 -4.40 -5.16
CA LEU A 41 -3.31 -4.24 -3.71
C LEU A 41 -4.65 -3.63 -3.30
N SER A 42 -5.29 -4.20 -2.29
CA SER A 42 -6.53 -3.68 -1.73
C SER A 42 -6.41 -3.60 -0.22
N TYR A 43 -6.87 -2.48 0.34
CA TYR A 43 -6.89 -2.28 1.78
C TYR A 43 -8.32 -2.07 2.23
N GLY A 44 -8.74 -2.80 3.25
CA GLY A 44 -10.08 -2.71 3.81
C GLY A 44 -10.05 -2.21 5.25
N PHE A 45 -10.97 -1.32 5.57
CA PHE A 45 -11.14 -0.76 6.90
C PHE A 45 -12.53 -1.13 7.41
N ARG A 46 -12.60 -1.71 8.60
CA ARG A 46 -13.85 -2.04 9.28
C ARG A 46 -13.83 -1.50 10.69
N SER A 47 -14.93 -0.97 11.14
CA SER A 47 -15.10 -0.51 12.51
C SER A 47 -16.43 -1.01 13.08
N ARG A 48 -16.46 -1.24 14.39
CA ARG A 48 -17.69 -1.55 15.12
C ARG A 48 -18.57 -0.31 15.35
N THR A 49 -18.00 0.88 15.17
CA THR A 49 -18.69 2.15 15.34
C THR A 49 -18.42 3.07 14.16
N GLU A 50 -19.45 3.81 13.71
CA GLU A 50 -19.28 4.80 12.64
C GLU A 50 -18.34 5.92 13.04
N ALA A 51 -18.31 6.30 14.31
CA ALA A 51 -17.46 7.37 14.81
C ALA A 51 -15.97 7.09 14.54
N VAL A 52 -15.52 5.86 14.81
CA VAL A 52 -14.12 5.47 14.54
C VAL A 52 -13.82 5.45 13.05
N LEU A 53 -14.76 4.97 12.24
CA LEU A 53 -14.58 4.93 10.79
C LEU A 53 -14.52 6.33 10.18
N ASN A 54 -15.30 7.27 10.72
CA ASN A 54 -15.28 8.66 10.28
C ASN A 54 -13.96 9.39 10.62
N ASP A 55 -13.25 8.93 11.66
CA ASP A 55 -11.94 9.46 12.01
C ASP A 55 -10.82 8.99 11.06
N VAL A 56 -11.07 7.94 10.29
CA VAL A 56 -10.14 7.47 9.27
C VAL A 56 -10.27 8.36 8.03
N LEU A 57 -9.24 9.13 7.75
CA LEU A 57 -9.25 10.04 6.61
C LEU A 57 -8.97 9.26 5.32
N LEU A 58 -10.02 9.00 4.57
CA LEU A 58 -9.95 8.34 3.26
C LEU A 58 -10.55 9.28 2.20
N PRO A 59 -9.81 10.32 1.81
CA PRO A 59 -10.28 11.22 0.75
C PRO A 59 -10.45 10.46 -0.57
N SER A 60 -11.32 10.96 -1.44
CA SER A 60 -11.46 10.41 -2.79
C SER A 60 -10.15 10.57 -3.57
N PRO A 61 -9.86 9.64 -4.49
CA PRO A 61 -8.69 9.78 -5.35
C PRO A 61 -8.69 11.11 -6.10
N ALA A 62 -7.51 11.73 -6.16
CA ALA A 62 -7.34 12.97 -6.91
C ALA A 62 -7.45 12.71 -8.43
N THR A 63 -7.90 13.72 -9.17
CA THR A 63 -7.97 13.63 -10.64
C THR A 63 -6.58 13.60 -11.28
N ASN A 64 -5.56 14.07 -10.58
CA ASN A 64 -4.18 14.11 -11.09
C ASN A 64 -3.19 13.69 -9.99
N PRO A 65 -3.15 12.38 -9.65
CA PRO A 65 -2.20 11.88 -8.65
C PRO A 65 -0.77 12.13 -9.08
N GLN A 66 0.08 12.43 -8.11
CA GLN A 66 1.48 12.77 -8.34
C GLN A 66 2.42 11.91 -7.52
N ARG A 67 3.66 11.78 -7.97
CA ARG A 67 4.73 11.22 -7.19
C ARG A 67 5.15 12.21 -6.11
N CYS A 68 5.12 11.81 -4.84
CA CYS A 68 5.38 12.67 -3.69
C CYS A 68 6.24 11.97 -2.65
N ASP A 69 7.11 12.74 -1.99
CA ASP A 69 7.84 12.27 -0.82
C ASP A 69 7.02 12.46 0.47
N GLU A 70 7.45 11.79 1.53
CA GLU A 70 6.92 11.95 2.88
C GLU A 70 5.42 11.64 3.05
N LEU A 71 4.88 10.75 2.22
CA LEU A 71 3.48 10.36 2.31
C LEU A 71 3.12 9.72 3.66
N TRP A 72 4.11 9.12 4.33
CA TRP A 72 3.94 8.50 5.66
C TRP A 72 3.59 9.47 6.79
N LYS A 73 3.71 10.78 6.57
CA LYS A 73 3.29 11.80 7.55
C LYS A 73 1.77 11.89 7.72
N ASN A 74 1.02 11.30 6.80
CA ASN A 74 -0.44 11.22 6.84
C ASN A 74 -0.89 9.79 6.62
N THR A 75 -2.17 9.56 6.38
CA THR A 75 -2.65 8.23 6.02
C THR A 75 -1.90 7.73 4.78
N CYS A 76 -1.18 6.66 4.95
CA CYS A 76 -0.34 6.07 3.91
C CYS A 76 -0.47 4.55 3.96
N LEU A 77 -0.68 3.97 2.80
CA LEU A 77 -0.74 2.53 2.60
C LEU A 77 0.59 2.08 2.02
N GLU A 78 1.23 1.14 2.69
CA GLU A 78 2.57 0.72 2.34
C GLU A 78 2.62 -0.76 1.98
N ALA A 79 3.50 -1.10 1.07
CA ALA A 79 3.82 -2.48 0.74
C ALA A 79 5.32 -2.61 0.48
N PHE A 80 5.90 -3.70 0.99
CA PHE A 80 7.30 -4.02 0.81
C PHE A 80 7.41 -5.21 -0.14
N LEU A 81 8.30 -5.08 -1.12
CA LEU A 81 8.51 -6.05 -2.18
C LEU A 81 9.97 -6.47 -2.20
N ALA A 82 10.23 -7.75 -2.10
CA ALA A 82 11.58 -8.28 -2.10
C ALA A 82 11.68 -9.52 -2.99
N LEU A 83 12.84 -9.71 -3.59
CA LEU A 83 13.15 -10.95 -4.29
C LEU A 83 13.76 -11.96 -3.32
N PRO A 84 13.41 -13.24 -3.43
CA PRO A 84 14.00 -14.28 -2.60
C PRO A 84 15.53 -14.27 -2.67
N GLY A 85 16.19 -14.39 -1.50
CA GLY A 85 17.65 -14.45 -1.41
C GLY A 85 18.38 -13.13 -1.62
N LYS A 86 17.65 -12.01 -1.71
CA LYS A 86 18.22 -10.66 -1.83
C LYS A 86 18.01 -9.87 -0.54
N ASN A 87 18.99 -9.04 -0.19
CA ASN A 87 18.86 -8.08 0.92
C ASN A 87 18.18 -6.78 0.48
N SER A 88 18.19 -6.50 -0.81
CA SER A 88 17.52 -5.33 -1.39
C SER A 88 16.00 -5.54 -1.47
N TYR A 89 15.29 -4.44 -1.35
CA TYR A 89 13.82 -4.45 -1.45
C TYR A 89 13.30 -3.11 -1.91
N TRP A 90 12.03 -3.07 -2.22
CA TRP A 90 11.29 -1.85 -2.56
C TRP A 90 10.21 -1.58 -1.53
N GLU A 91 9.95 -0.31 -1.32
CA GLU A 91 8.82 0.19 -0.51
C GLU A 91 7.92 1.03 -1.39
N LEU A 92 6.67 0.58 -1.53
CA LEU A 92 5.62 1.32 -2.21
C LEU A 92 4.78 2.06 -1.17
N ASN A 93 4.65 3.37 -1.35
CA ASN A 93 3.81 4.22 -0.52
C ASN A 93 2.70 4.81 -1.39
N ILE A 94 1.46 4.69 -0.93
CA ILE A 94 0.29 5.22 -1.63
C ILE A 94 -0.60 5.95 -0.63
N SER A 95 -0.90 7.21 -0.94
CA SER A 95 -1.93 7.98 -0.25
C SER A 95 -3.33 7.58 -0.77
N PRO A 96 -4.38 7.67 0.04
CA PRO A 96 -5.76 7.51 -0.45
C PRO A 96 -6.14 8.44 -1.61
N THR A 97 -5.46 9.57 -1.76
CA THR A 97 -5.64 10.47 -2.91
C THR A 97 -5.06 9.93 -4.22
N GLY A 98 -4.25 8.89 -4.14
CA GLY A 98 -3.54 8.32 -5.28
C GLY A 98 -2.11 8.83 -5.45
N ASP A 99 -1.68 9.82 -4.67
CA ASP A 99 -0.28 10.20 -4.63
C ASP A 99 0.56 9.03 -4.15
N TRP A 100 1.75 8.88 -4.72
CA TRP A 100 2.53 7.66 -4.55
C TRP A 100 4.03 7.91 -4.56
N ASN A 101 4.79 6.95 -4.09
CA ASN A 101 6.21 6.83 -4.38
C ASN A 101 6.66 5.38 -4.28
N LEU A 102 7.76 5.08 -4.91
CA LEU A 102 8.42 3.79 -4.84
C LEU A 102 9.90 4.03 -4.58
N TYR A 103 10.39 3.48 -3.48
CA TYR A 103 11.78 3.61 -3.06
C TYR A 103 12.49 2.26 -3.18
N SER A 104 13.75 2.29 -3.55
CA SER A 104 14.63 1.13 -3.50
C SER A 104 15.61 1.23 -2.34
N PHE A 105 15.81 0.11 -1.65
CA PHE A 105 16.72 -0.05 -0.54
C PHE A 105 17.72 -1.15 -0.86
N LYS A 106 19.01 -0.92 -0.63
CA LYS A 106 20.04 -1.95 -0.79
C LYS A 106 19.97 -2.99 0.31
N SER A 107 19.58 -2.59 1.51
CA SER A 107 19.43 -3.44 2.69
C SER A 107 18.55 -2.75 3.72
N TYR A 108 18.19 -3.48 4.78
CA TYR A 108 17.33 -2.95 5.85
C TYR A 108 17.93 -1.67 6.46
N ARG A 109 17.11 -0.64 6.53
CA ARG A 109 17.45 0.70 7.05
C ARG A 109 18.65 1.37 6.37
N SER A 110 19.02 0.94 5.19
CA SER A 110 20.02 1.64 4.39
C SER A 110 19.47 2.95 3.80
N ALA A 111 20.34 3.76 3.23
CA ALA A 111 19.91 4.89 2.42
C ALA A 111 19.02 4.39 1.28
N PHE A 112 17.95 5.10 1.04
CA PHE A 112 16.99 4.78 -0.01
C PHE A 112 17.03 5.84 -1.11
N GLN A 113 16.56 5.47 -2.28
CA GLN A 113 16.39 6.38 -3.39
C GLN A 113 15.12 6.05 -4.14
N ALA A 114 14.51 7.08 -4.75
CA ALA A 114 13.33 6.89 -5.57
C ALA A 114 13.66 6.00 -6.78
N GLU A 115 12.86 4.98 -7.00
CA GLU A 115 12.98 4.13 -8.17
C GLU A 115 12.52 4.88 -9.40
N LEU A 116 13.38 4.94 -10.42
CA LEU A 116 13.10 5.65 -11.67
C LEU A 116 12.51 4.70 -12.71
N GLY A 117 11.84 5.26 -13.71
CA GLY A 117 11.34 4.49 -14.86
C GLY A 117 10.12 3.63 -14.59
N VAL A 118 9.45 3.82 -13.46
CA VAL A 118 8.21 3.10 -13.12
C VAL A 118 6.99 3.91 -13.51
N GLN A 119 5.95 3.20 -13.94
CA GLN A 119 4.65 3.82 -14.22
C GLN A 119 3.89 4.11 -12.94
N PRO A 120 3.10 5.20 -12.88
CA PRO A 120 2.24 5.46 -11.73
C PRO A 120 1.27 4.30 -11.47
N PRO A 121 0.97 3.98 -10.20
CA PRO A 121 -0.09 3.05 -9.90
C PRO A 121 -1.45 3.66 -10.25
N PHE A 122 -2.39 2.80 -10.60
CA PHE A 122 -3.77 3.19 -10.77
C PHE A 122 -4.51 2.96 -9.44
N VAL A 123 -5.14 4.00 -8.90
CA VAL A 123 -5.84 3.95 -7.61
C VAL A 123 -7.33 4.23 -7.82
N THR A 124 -8.18 3.40 -7.23
CA THR A 124 -9.63 3.54 -7.26
C THR A 124 -10.22 3.58 -5.85
#